data_13c0a30f43ce59645bdbc60995956158
#
_entry.id   13c0a30f43ce59645bdbc60995956158
#
_cell.length_a   1.000
_cell.length_b   1.000
_cell.length_c   1.000
_cell.angle_alpha   90.00
_cell.angle_beta   90.00
_cell.angle_gamma   90.00
#
_symmetry.space_group_name_H-M   'P 1'
#
loop_
_entity.id
_entity.type
_entity.pdbx_description
1 polymer ?
#
loop_
_entity_poly.entity_id
_entity_poly.type
_entity_poly.pdbx_seq_one_letter_code
_entity_poly.pdbx_strand_id
1 'polypeptide(L)'
;MGDFMIDSYLEKVIIVEGTSDKKRIKNIIKEHVEIICTNGTIGITKLDELIDFLEDKEVYILVDADESGEKLRKQLKRGLPQAKHLYIDKMYREVATAPEHHLATVLLGANIDVFTEYLEMG
;
A
#
# COMPACT_ATOMS: atom_id res chain seq x y z
N MET A 1 -22.48 2.01 -2.27
CA MET A 1 -21.09 1.60 -2.22
C MET A 1 -20.25 2.57 -3.04
N GLY A 2 -19.07 2.97 -2.54
CA GLY A 2 -18.23 3.91 -3.27
C GLY A 2 -17.49 3.28 -4.44
N ASP A 3 -16.44 3.96 -4.92
CA ASP A 3 -15.63 3.52 -6.07
C ASP A 3 -14.68 2.36 -5.73
N PHE A 4 -14.60 1.97 -4.45
CA PHE A 4 -13.68 0.94 -3.99
C PHE A 4 -14.34 -0.42 -3.93
N MET A 5 -13.69 -1.40 -4.54
CA MET A 5 -14.11 -2.80 -4.50
C MET A 5 -13.28 -3.49 -3.41
N ILE A 6 -13.79 -3.50 -2.19
CA ILE A 6 -13.09 -4.05 -1.03
C ILE A 6 -13.76 -5.35 -0.56
N ASP A 7 -12.93 -6.39 -0.43
CA ASP A 7 -13.38 -7.65 0.16
C ASP A 7 -13.50 -7.47 1.67
N SER A 8 -14.71 -7.54 2.18
CA SER A 8 -15.01 -7.32 3.60
C SER A 8 -14.42 -8.38 4.51
N TYR A 9 -14.00 -9.52 3.98
CA TYR A 9 -13.38 -10.58 4.78
C TYR A 9 -11.90 -10.35 5.04
N LEU A 10 -11.25 -9.50 4.24
CA LEU A 10 -9.83 -9.22 4.41
C LEU A 10 -9.62 -8.13 5.43
N GLU A 11 -8.80 -8.41 6.45
CA GLU A 11 -8.52 -7.48 7.53
C GLU A 11 -7.37 -6.53 7.20
N LYS A 12 -6.40 -6.97 6.41
CA LYS A 12 -5.25 -6.17 6.01
C LYS A 12 -5.48 -5.52 4.65
N VAL A 13 -5.20 -4.24 4.56
CA VAL A 13 -5.34 -3.46 3.34
C VAL A 13 -4.07 -2.67 3.10
N ILE A 14 -3.55 -2.72 1.88
CA ILE A 14 -2.41 -1.89 1.48
C ILE A 14 -2.90 -0.85 0.47
N ILE A 15 -2.59 0.40 0.73
CA ILE A 15 -2.91 1.49 -0.19
C ILE A 15 -1.65 1.83 -0.98
N VAL A 16 -1.77 1.82 -2.31
CA VAL A 16 -0.69 2.18 -3.25
C VAL A 16 -1.20 3.25 -4.22
N GLU A 17 -0.31 3.87 -4.97
CA GLU A 17 -0.71 4.92 -5.92
C GLU A 17 -1.25 4.36 -7.23
N GLY A 18 -0.55 3.42 -7.83
CA GLY A 18 -0.82 2.99 -9.20
C GLY A 18 -1.08 1.51 -9.37
N THR A 19 -1.61 1.16 -10.54
CA THR A 19 -1.91 -0.23 -10.89
C THR A 19 -0.65 -1.09 -11.05
N SER A 20 0.47 -0.50 -11.52
CA SER A 20 1.75 -1.21 -11.58
C SER A 20 2.25 -1.59 -10.20
N ASP A 21 2.09 -0.70 -9.24
CA ASP A 21 2.47 -0.94 -7.84
C ASP A 21 1.65 -2.09 -7.27
N LYS A 22 0.34 -2.03 -7.47
CA LYS A 22 -0.59 -3.07 -7.03
C LYS A 22 -0.19 -4.43 -7.59
N LYS A 23 0.09 -4.49 -8.88
CA LYS A 23 0.45 -5.74 -9.56
C LYS A 23 1.72 -6.33 -8.98
N ARG A 24 2.75 -5.51 -8.75
CA ARG A 24 4.01 -5.96 -8.18
C ARG A 24 3.85 -6.49 -6.77
N ILE A 25 3.17 -5.73 -5.92
CA ILE A 25 2.94 -6.11 -4.53
C ILE A 25 2.12 -7.39 -4.45
N LYS A 26 1.09 -7.51 -5.26
CA LYS A 26 0.24 -8.69 -5.31
C LYS A 26 1.04 -9.96 -5.63
N ASN A 27 2.03 -9.88 -6.51
CA ASN A 27 2.87 -11.02 -6.87
C ASN A 27 3.80 -11.45 -5.75
N ILE A 28 4.21 -10.54 -4.89
CA ILE A 28 5.17 -10.78 -3.81
C ILE A 28 4.49 -11.32 -2.55
N ILE A 29 3.28 -10.86 -2.26
CA ILE A 29 2.56 -11.20 -1.03
C ILE A 29 2.01 -12.63 -1.10
N LYS A 30 2.23 -13.39 -0.03
CA LYS A 30 1.73 -14.74 0.11
C LYS A 30 0.35 -14.80 0.77
N GLU A 31 0.09 -13.90 1.73
CA GLU A 31 -1.20 -13.87 2.42
C GLU A 31 -2.26 -13.08 1.64
N HIS A 32 -3.52 -13.26 2.04
CA HIS A 32 -4.63 -12.53 1.42
C HIS A 32 -4.70 -11.12 2.00
N VAL A 33 -4.37 -10.14 1.17
CA VAL A 33 -4.40 -8.72 1.53
C VAL A 33 -5.10 -7.97 0.40
N GLU A 34 -6.00 -7.07 0.75
CA GLU A 34 -6.62 -6.21 -0.25
C GLU A 34 -5.66 -5.08 -0.60
N ILE A 35 -5.50 -4.80 -1.88
CA ILE A 35 -4.62 -3.73 -2.35
C ILE A 35 -5.47 -2.70 -3.08
N ILE A 36 -5.46 -1.48 -2.59
CA ILE A 36 -6.25 -0.38 -3.14
C ILE A 36 -5.33 0.62 -3.84
N CYS A 37 -5.64 0.94 -5.10
CA CYS A 37 -4.95 2.00 -5.84
C CYS A 37 -5.72 3.29 -5.73
N THR A 38 -5.02 4.38 -5.44
CA THR A 38 -5.64 5.71 -5.38
C THR A 38 -5.60 6.42 -6.72
N ASN A 39 -4.71 6.02 -7.61
CA ASN A 39 -4.48 6.67 -8.92
C ASN A 39 -4.12 8.15 -8.76
N GLY A 40 -3.23 8.43 -7.83
CA GLY A 40 -2.79 9.78 -7.48
C GLY A 40 -3.43 10.27 -6.19
N THR A 41 -3.50 11.58 -6.03
CA THR A 41 -4.12 12.18 -4.85
C THR A 41 -5.64 11.98 -4.89
N ILE A 42 -6.25 11.95 -3.71
CA ILE A 42 -7.66 11.61 -3.56
C ILE A 42 -8.47 12.87 -3.26
N GLY A 43 -9.63 13.01 -3.91
CA GLY A 43 -10.59 14.06 -3.57
C GLY A 43 -11.23 13.79 -2.20
N ILE A 44 -11.78 14.84 -1.61
CA ILE A 44 -12.36 14.76 -0.25
C ILE A 44 -13.46 13.69 -0.15
N THR A 45 -14.35 13.64 -1.12
CA THR A 45 -15.46 12.68 -1.11
C THR A 45 -14.96 11.24 -1.14
N LYS A 46 -13.99 10.94 -2.01
CA LYS A 46 -13.43 9.61 -2.10
C LYS A 46 -12.62 9.24 -0.86
N LEU A 47 -11.94 10.21 -0.28
CA LEU A 47 -11.21 10.00 0.98
C LEU A 47 -12.17 9.61 2.10
N ASP A 48 -13.30 10.32 2.22
CA ASP A 48 -14.33 10.00 3.23
C ASP A 48 -14.89 8.59 3.03
N GLU A 49 -15.18 8.22 1.80
CA GLU A 49 -15.64 6.86 1.48
C GLU A 49 -14.61 5.82 1.88
N LEU A 50 -13.35 6.07 1.57
CA LEU A 50 -12.25 5.16 1.89
C LEU A 50 -12.10 4.99 3.39
N ILE A 51 -12.18 6.07 4.14
CA ILE A 51 -12.11 6.05 5.60
C ILE A 51 -13.21 5.15 6.17
N ASP A 52 -14.45 5.31 5.68
CA ASP A 52 -15.57 4.51 6.15
C ASP A 52 -15.37 3.01 5.90
N PHE A 53 -14.83 2.65 4.74
CA PHE A 53 -14.55 1.25 4.41
C PHE A 53 -13.42 0.66 5.24
N LEU A 54 -12.47 1.48 5.67
CA LEU A 54 -11.24 1.02 6.31
C LEU A 54 -11.22 1.18 7.82
N GLU A 55 -12.29 1.67 8.41
CA GLU A 55 -12.36 2.00 9.83
C GLU A 55 -11.93 0.85 10.75
N ASP A 56 -12.29 -0.38 10.41
CA ASP A 56 -12.00 -1.57 11.22
C ASP A 56 -10.90 -2.45 10.62
N LYS A 57 -10.16 -1.93 9.64
CA LYS A 57 -9.10 -2.69 8.95
C LYS A 57 -7.72 -2.29 9.43
N GLU A 58 -6.77 -3.21 9.28
CA GLU A 58 -5.34 -2.88 9.41
C GLU A 58 -4.87 -2.29 8.10
N VAL A 59 -4.56 -1.00 8.11
CA VAL A 59 -4.21 -0.27 6.89
C VAL A 59 -2.72 0.02 6.86
N TYR A 60 -2.12 -0.29 5.71
CA TYR A 60 -0.71 -0.01 5.40
C TYR A 60 -0.68 0.90 4.18
N ILE A 61 0.23 1.86 4.19
CA ILE A 61 0.39 2.81 3.09
C ILE A 61 1.78 2.65 2.51
N LEU A 62 1.86 2.28 1.24
CA LEU A 62 3.13 2.10 0.54
C LEU A 62 3.08 2.87 -0.77
N VAL A 63 3.71 4.01 -0.79
CA VAL A 63 3.73 4.92 -1.94
C VAL A 63 5.16 5.30 -2.29
N ASP A 64 5.35 5.95 -3.44
CA ASP A 64 6.66 6.34 -3.93
C ASP A 64 7.37 7.31 -2.99
N ALA A 65 8.70 7.25 -3.01
CA ALA A 65 9.55 8.15 -2.24
C ALA A 65 9.84 9.42 -3.04
N ASP A 66 8.77 10.13 -3.39
CA ASP A 66 8.84 11.37 -4.15
C ASP A 66 7.79 12.37 -3.64
N GLU A 67 7.74 13.53 -4.25
CA GLU A 67 6.84 14.61 -3.83
C GLU A 67 5.37 14.22 -3.90
N SER A 68 4.99 13.51 -4.96
CA SER A 68 3.62 13.03 -5.16
C SER A 68 3.23 12.04 -4.07
N GLY A 69 4.11 11.10 -3.76
CA GLY A 69 3.89 10.12 -2.69
C GLY A 69 3.75 10.79 -1.33
N GLU A 70 4.57 11.80 -1.05
CA GLU A 70 4.49 12.54 0.21
C GLU A 70 3.18 13.31 0.35
N LYS A 71 2.67 13.88 -0.74
CA LYS A 71 1.36 14.55 -0.72
C LYS A 71 0.24 13.57 -0.39
N LEU A 72 0.28 12.39 -1.00
CA LEU A 72 -0.70 11.36 -0.73
C LEU A 72 -0.62 10.87 0.72
N ARG A 73 0.59 10.70 1.26
CA ARG A 73 0.76 10.33 2.66
C ARG A 73 0.12 11.35 3.60
N LYS A 74 0.28 12.63 3.33
CA LYS A 74 -0.32 13.69 4.15
C LYS A 74 -1.84 13.62 4.13
N GLN A 75 -2.43 13.39 2.98
CA GLN A 75 -3.88 13.22 2.86
C GLN A 75 -4.37 12.03 3.68
N LEU A 76 -3.71 10.90 3.51
CA LEU A 76 -4.11 9.65 4.17
C LEU A 76 -3.88 9.72 5.69
N LYS A 77 -2.84 10.43 6.13
CA LYS A 77 -2.55 10.62 7.56
C LYS A 77 -3.68 11.34 8.28
N ARG A 78 -4.30 12.30 7.62
CA ARG A 78 -5.43 13.03 8.20
C ARG A 78 -6.66 12.16 8.39
N GLY A 79 -6.96 11.34 7.38
CA GLY A 79 -8.16 10.51 7.39
C GLY A 79 -7.99 9.17 8.09
N LEU A 80 -6.77 8.65 8.07
CA LEU A 80 -6.43 7.33 8.61
C LEU A 80 -5.22 7.44 9.54
N PRO A 81 -5.36 8.09 10.71
CA PRO A 81 -4.22 8.30 11.60
C PRO A 81 -3.64 7.02 12.19
N GLN A 82 -4.41 5.92 12.16
CA GLN A 82 -3.96 4.62 12.66
C GLN A 82 -3.20 3.81 11.60
N ALA A 83 -3.20 4.26 10.34
CA ALA A 83 -2.55 3.54 9.26
C ALA A 83 -1.03 3.49 9.47
N LYS A 84 -0.44 2.37 9.10
CA LYS A 84 1.01 2.17 9.18
C LYS A 84 1.65 2.57 7.85
N HIS A 85 2.61 3.47 7.91
CA HIS A 85 3.33 3.92 6.72
C HIS A 85 4.54 3.05 6.47
N LEU A 86 4.59 2.45 5.29
CA LEU A 86 5.74 1.67 4.84
C LEU A 86 6.57 2.54 3.89
N TYR A 87 7.87 2.37 3.94
CA TYR A 87 8.79 3.20 3.15
C TYR A 87 9.75 2.33 2.36
N ILE A 88 9.87 2.62 1.07
CA ILE A 88 10.98 2.09 0.27
C ILE A 88 12.19 2.99 0.51
N ASP A 89 13.39 2.44 0.27
CA ASP A 89 14.61 3.23 0.32
C ASP A 89 14.51 4.33 -0.76
N LYS A 90 14.88 5.55 -0.39
CA LYS A 90 14.81 6.72 -1.27
C LYS A 90 15.59 6.54 -2.56
N MET A 91 16.64 5.74 -2.53
CA MET A 91 17.46 5.48 -3.74
C MET A 91 16.65 4.83 -4.86
N TYR A 92 15.61 4.08 -4.52
CA TYR A 92 14.77 3.42 -5.53
C TYR A 92 13.65 4.32 -6.04
N ARG A 93 13.25 5.30 -5.25
CA ARG A 93 12.26 6.32 -5.56
C ARG A 93 10.85 5.79 -5.84
N GLU A 94 10.70 4.79 -6.70
CA GLU A 94 9.38 4.28 -7.11
C GLU A 94 9.16 2.85 -6.65
N VAL A 95 7.95 2.56 -6.18
CA VAL A 95 7.54 1.21 -5.82
C VAL A 95 7.55 0.30 -7.05
N ALA A 96 7.11 0.83 -8.19
CA ALA A 96 7.02 0.06 -9.43
C ALA A 96 8.35 -0.49 -9.93
N THR A 97 9.46 0.16 -9.62
CA THR A 97 10.79 -0.21 -10.10
C THR A 97 11.77 -0.62 -9.01
N ALA A 98 11.36 -0.56 -7.75
CA ALA A 98 12.22 -1.03 -6.65
C ALA A 98 12.45 -2.53 -6.78
N PRO A 99 13.63 -3.04 -6.38
CA PRO A 99 13.90 -4.48 -6.45
C PRO A 99 12.90 -5.29 -5.65
N GLU A 100 12.51 -6.44 -6.18
CA GLU A 100 11.56 -7.33 -5.52
C GLU A 100 12.02 -7.73 -4.12
N HIS A 101 13.30 -8.01 -3.96
CA HIS A 101 13.89 -8.32 -2.66
C HIS A 101 13.66 -7.19 -1.65
N HIS A 102 13.83 -5.95 -2.08
CA HIS A 102 13.62 -4.79 -1.22
C HIS A 102 12.16 -4.66 -0.81
N LEU A 103 11.24 -4.79 -1.76
CA LEU A 103 9.80 -4.74 -1.49
C LEU A 103 9.37 -5.86 -0.53
N ALA A 104 9.87 -7.07 -0.77
CA ALA A 104 9.57 -8.20 0.10
C ALA A 104 10.06 -7.96 1.53
N THR A 105 11.25 -7.38 1.68
CA THR A 105 11.82 -7.06 2.99
C THR A 105 10.97 -6.01 3.72
N VAL A 106 10.53 -4.97 3.01
CA VAL A 106 9.65 -3.94 3.58
C VAL A 106 8.33 -4.54 4.07
N LEU A 107 7.72 -5.38 3.25
CA LEU A 107 6.44 -6.02 3.58
C LEU A 107 6.57 -6.98 4.75
N LEU A 108 7.60 -7.81 4.75
CA LEU A 108 7.85 -8.75 5.84
C LEU A 108 8.10 -8.01 7.15
N GLY A 109 8.81 -6.90 7.10
CA GLY A 109 9.05 -6.05 8.28
C GLY A 109 7.77 -5.49 8.88
N ALA A 110 6.70 -5.42 8.10
CA ALA A 110 5.38 -4.99 8.54
C ALA A 110 4.47 -6.17 8.92
N ASN A 111 5.01 -7.37 9.03
CA ASN A 111 4.29 -8.62 9.32
C ASN A 111 3.29 -9.01 8.23
N ILE A 112 3.64 -8.73 6.99
CA ILE A 112 2.88 -9.19 5.83
C ILE A 112 3.68 -10.32 5.19
N ASP A 113 3.11 -11.53 5.14
CA ASP A 113 3.79 -12.70 4.59
C ASP A 113 4.07 -12.52 3.10
N VAL A 114 5.28 -12.89 2.71
CA VAL A 114 5.73 -12.84 1.33
C VAL A 114 6.25 -14.22 0.91
N PHE A 115 6.29 -14.46 -0.39
CA PHE A 115 6.93 -15.66 -0.90
C PHE A 115 8.43 -15.56 -0.66
N THR A 116 8.99 -16.60 -0.04
CA THR A 116 10.41 -16.59 0.42
C THR A 116 11.40 -16.44 -0.74
N GLU A 117 11.02 -16.84 -1.95
CA GLU A 117 11.89 -16.67 -3.11
C GLU A 117 12.28 -15.20 -3.34
N TYR A 118 11.43 -14.26 -2.96
CA TYR A 118 11.71 -12.83 -3.11
C TYR A 118 12.65 -12.29 -2.03
N LEU A 119 12.86 -13.04 -0.96
CA LEU A 119 13.78 -12.66 0.10
C LEU A 119 15.21 -13.10 -0.20
N GLU A 120 15.39 -14.00 -1.15
CA GLU A 120 16.70 -14.49 -1.52
C GLU A 120 17.40 -13.51 -2.47
N MET A 121 18.61 -13.16 -2.12
CA MET A 121 19.46 -12.32 -2.96
C MET A 121 20.28 -13.26 -3.85
N GLY A 122 19.82 -13.39 -5.04
CA GLY A 122 20.51 -14.30 -5.87
C GLY A 122 20.86 -14.15 -7.15
#